data_b8bfd16b926d357808ad88d28487a356
#
_entry.id   b8bfd16b926d357808ad88d28487a356
#
_cell.length_a   1.000
_cell.length_b   1.000
_cell.length_c   1.000
_cell.angle_alpha   90.00
_cell.angle_beta   90.00
_cell.angle_gamma   90.00
#
_symmetry.space_group_name_H-M   'P 1'
#
loop_
_entity.id
_entity.type
_entity.pdbx_description
1 polymer ?
#
loop_
_entity_poly.entity_id
_entity_poly.type
_entity_poly.pdbx_seq_one_letter_code
_entity_poly.pdbx_strand_id
1 'polypeptide(L)'
;MPESILELDIHGMTRVQAKTAIDAKLRRAGSGVYRLRIIHGYHSGTALRDMIRREYTGHPKVKRIEIGLNMGVTDLVLREY
;
A
#
# COMPACT_ATOMS: atom_id res chain seq x y z
N MET A 1 -5.79 -9.61 -19.77
CA MET A 1 -4.77 -9.81 -18.73
C MET A 1 -5.30 -9.42 -17.38
N PRO A 2 -5.11 -10.23 -16.38
CA PRO A 2 -5.50 -9.82 -15.04
C PRO A 2 -4.67 -8.61 -14.59
N GLU A 3 -5.28 -7.80 -13.75
CA GLU A 3 -4.64 -6.65 -13.18
C GLU A 3 -3.58 -7.10 -12.20
N SER A 4 -2.32 -6.87 -12.52
CA SER A 4 -1.21 -7.29 -11.66
C SER A 4 -0.92 -6.28 -10.55
N ILE A 5 -1.28 -5.03 -10.78
CA ILE A 5 -1.05 -3.93 -9.83
C ILE A 5 -2.39 -3.29 -9.51
N LEU A 6 -2.74 -3.23 -8.23
CA LEU A 6 -3.87 -2.45 -7.77
C LEU A 6 -3.37 -1.12 -7.25
N GLU A 7 -4.16 -0.08 -7.45
CA GLU A 7 -3.86 1.24 -6.90
C GLU A 7 -4.91 1.62 -5.86
N LEU A 8 -4.46 2.31 -4.82
CA LEU A 8 -5.33 2.80 -3.76
C LEU A 8 -4.85 4.18 -3.35
N ASP A 9 -5.72 5.17 -3.53
CA ASP A 9 -5.41 6.54 -3.14
C ASP A 9 -5.98 6.82 -1.76
N ILE A 10 -5.10 7.12 -0.82
CA ILE A 10 -5.47 7.40 0.57
C ILE A 10 -5.07 8.81 1.00
N HIS A 11 -4.65 9.66 0.07
CA HIS A 11 -4.22 10.99 0.44
C HIS A 11 -5.38 11.75 1.14
N GLY A 12 -5.05 12.51 2.18
CA GLY A 12 -6.06 13.22 2.94
C GLY A 12 -6.80 12.40 3.98
N MET A 13 -6.62 11.08 4.02
CA MET A 13 -7.24 10.23 5.02
C MET A 13 -6.49 10.30 6.35
N THR A 14 -7.22 10.06 7.46
CA THR A 14 -6.56 9.82 8.74
C THR A 14 -5.85 8.46 8.70
N ARG A 15 -4.95 8.22 9.66
CA ARG A 15 -4.26 6.93 9.74
C ARG A 15 -5.24 5.77 9.90
N VAL A 16 -6.29 5.96 10.71
CA VAL A 16 -7.30 4.92 10.91
C VAL A 16 -8.07 4.64 9.63
N GLN A 17 -8.50 5.69 8.93
CA GLN A 17 -9.20 5.52 7.66
C GLN A 17 -8.33 4.83 6.64
N ALA A 18 -7.08 5.26 6.54
CA ALA A 18 -6.13 4.69 5.57
C ALA A 18 -5.89 3.20 5.86
N LYS A 19 -5.67 2.85 7.12
CA LYS A 19 -5.45 1.45 7.48
C LYS A 19 -6.65 0.60 7.14
N THR A 20 -7.85 1.06 7.41
CA THR A 20 -9.08 0.35 7.06
C THR A 20 -9.17 0.13 5.56
N ALA A 21 -8.87 1.16 4.76
CA ALA A 21 -8.92 1.06 3.30
C ALA A 21 -7.88 0.08 2.76
N ILE A 22 -6.65 0.13 3.29
CA ILE A 22 -5.59 -0.77 2.86
C ILE A 22 -5.93 -2.21 3.21
N ASP A 23 -6.40 -2.46 4.44
CA ASP A 23 -6.76 -3.80 4.87
C ASP A 23 -7.87 -4.39 4.00
N ALA A 24 -8.86 -3.57 3.61
CA ALA A 24 -9.92 -4.01 2.74
C ALA A 24 -9.41 -4.38 1.35
N LYS A 25 -8.47 -3.60 0.81
CA LYS A 25 -7.88 -3.91 -0.49
C LYS A 25 -7.06 -5.20 -0.44
N LEU A 26 -6.30 -5.39 0.63
CA LEU A 26 -5.51 -6.61 0.80
C LEU A 26 -6.40 -7.84 0.86
N ARG A 27 -7.53 -7.75 1.55
CA ARG A 27 -8.47 -8.87 1.62
C ARG A 27 -9.07 -9.21 0.25
N ARG A 28 -9.25 -8.21 -0.61
CA ARG A 28 -9.83 -8.39 -1.94
C ARG A 28 -8.81 -8.76 -3.00
N ALA A 29 -7.53 -8.57 -2.72
CA ALA A 29 -6.49 -8.84 -3.69
C ALA A 29 -6.43 -10.35 -3.97
N GLY A 30 -6.73 -10.73 -5.19
CA GLY A 30 -6.66 -12.12 -5.61
C GLY A 30 -5.24 -12.56 -5.89
N SER A 31 -5.10 -13.83 -6.28
CA SER A 31 -3.79 -14.44 -6.52
C SER A 31 -3.05 -13.84 -7.71
N GLY A 32 -3.76 -13.15 -8.61
CA GLY A 32 -3.14 -12.49 -9.75
C GLY A 32 -2.56 -11.12 -9.45
N VAL A 33 -2.82 -10.58 -8.25
CA VAL A 33 -2.32 -9.26 -7.86
C VAL A 33 -1.00 -9.44 -7.13
N TYR A 34 0.06 -8.89 -7.70
CA TYR A 34 1.36 -9.01 -7.03
C TYR A 34 1.80 -7.74 -6.31
N ARG A 35 1.14 -6.60 -6.54
CA ARG A 35 1.56 -5.33 -5.96
C ARG A 35 0.34 -4.46 -5.67
N LEU A 36 0.32 -3.83 -4.50
CA LEU A 36 -0.66 -2.81 -4.15
C LEU A 36 0.08 -1.47 -4.05
N ARG A 37 -0.23 -0.57 -4.96
CA ARG A 37 0.37 0.76 -5.02
C ARG A 37 -0.49 1.73 -4.24
N ILE A 38 0.09 2.29 -3.17
CA ILE A 38 -0.63 3.18 -2.27
C ILE A 38 -0.16 4.60 -2.50
N ILE A 39 -1.10 5.47 -2.86
CA ILE A 39 -0.84 6.89 -3.10
C ILE A 39 -1.22 7.62 -1.83
N HIS A 40 -0.22 8.02 -1.04
CA HIS A 40 -0.48 8.70 0.23
C HIS A 40 -0.16 10.20 0.18
N GLY A 41 0.50 10.65 -0.88
CA GLY A 41 0.92 12.03 -0.99
C GLY A 41 2.10 12.35 -0.08
N TYR A 42 2.60 13.57 -0.20
CA TYR A 42 3.72 14.01 0.61
C TYR A 42 3.56 15.44 1.18
N HIS A 43 2.48 16.12 0.77
CA HIS A 43 2.27 17.50 1.21
C HIS A 43 1.84 17.62 2.66
N SER A 44 1.17 16.61 3.21
CA SER A 44 0.68 16.62 4.57
C SER A 44 1.63 15.90 5.55
N GLY A 45 2.88 15.75 5.17
CA GLY A 45 3.90 15.13 6.02
C GLY A 45 4.04 13.63 5.75
N THR A 46 4.62 12.92 6.69
CA THR A 46 5.02 11.53 6.52
C THR A 46 4.16 10.55 7.32
N ALA A 47 3.09 11.02 7.98
CA ALA A 47 2.32 10.18 8.90
C ALA A 47 1.76 8.93 8.24
N LEU A 48 1.17 9.05 7.04
CA LEU A 48 0.61 7.90 6.33
C LEU A 48 1.72 6.96 5.85
N ARG A 49 2.79 7.52 5.29
CA ARG A 49 3.93 6.72 4.86
C ARG A 49 4.52 5.91 6.01
N ASP A 50 4.72 6.57 7.14
CA ASP A 50 5.33 5.93 8.30
C ASP A 50 4.40 4.86 8.89
N MET A 51 3.09 5.12 8.88
CA MET A 51 2.11 4.13 9.30
C MET A 51 2.17 2.89 8.42
N ILE A 52 2.23 3.06 7.10
CA ILE A 52 2.30 1.95 6.17
C ILE A 52 3.55 1.10 6.45
N ARG A 53 4.69 1.74 6.61
CA ARG A 53 5.93 1.02 6.89
C ARG A 53 5.86 0.25 8.20
N ARG A 54 5.28 0.86 9.23
CA ARG A 54 5.17 0.22 10.55
C ARG A 54 4.18 -0.93 10.55
N GLU A 55 3.01 -0.73 9.94
CA GLU A 55 1.91 -1.69 10.04
C GLU A 55 2.02 -2.87 9.08
N TYR A 56 2.68 -2.67 7.96
CA TYR A 56 2.67 -3.70 6.90
C TYR A 56 4.01 -4.40 6.70
N THR A 57 5.08 -3.94 7.34
CA THR A 57 6.33 -4.69 7.37
C THR A 57 6.10 -5.94 8.21
N GLY A 58 6.33 -7.12 7.62
CA GLY A 58 6.08 -8.38 8.29
C GLY A 58 4.64 -8.84 8.27
N HIS A 59 3.75 -8.10 7.58
CA HIS A 59 2.36 -8.52 7.43
C HIS A 59 2.30 -9.82 6.62
N PRO A 60 1.43 -10.78 6.99
CA PRO A 60 1.39 -12.09 6.32
C PRO A 60 1.17 -12.03 4.81
N LYS A 61 0.45 -11.02 4.32
CA LYS A 61 0.18 -10.88 2.89
C LYS A 61 1.19 -10.02 2.15
N VAL A 62 2.13 -9.40 2.85
CA VAL A 62 3.08 -8.47 2.26
C VAL A 62 4.48 -9.06 2.30
N LYS A 63 5.06 -9.27 1.13
CA LYS A 63 6.43 -9.80 1.02
C LYS A 63 7.46 -8.76 1.40
N ARG A 64 7.29 -7.54 0.89
CA ARG A 64 8.18 -6.43 1.21
C ARG A 64 7.51 -5.12 0.81
N ILE A 65 8.09 -4.03 1.25
CA ILE A 65 7.63 -2.67 0.93
C ILE A 65 8.67 -2.05 0.01
N GLU A 66 8.22 -1.49 -1.12
CA GLU A 66 9.09 -0.77 -2.05
C GLU A 66 8.75 0.70 -2.06
N ILE A 67 9.79 1.51 -2.01
CA ILE A 67 9.69 2.96 -2.09
C ILE A 67 10.27 3.35 -3.44
N GLY A 68 9.40 3.82 -4.33
CA GLY A 68 9.83 4.22 -5.67
C GLY A 68 10.41 5.63 -5.69
N LEU A 69 10.59 6.13 -6.91
CA LEU A 69 11.10 7.49 -7.11
C LEU A 69 10.09 8.54 -6.70
N ASN A 70 8.81 8.21 -6.74
CA ASN A 70 7.75 9.13 -6.33
C ASN A 70 7.57 9.06 -4.82
N MET A 71 7.91 10.15 -4.13
CA MET A 71 7.86 10.21 -2.67
C MET A 71 6.45 10.15 -2.10
N GLY A 72 5.42 10.35 -2.91
CA GLY A 72 4.03 10.28 -2.49
C GLY A 72 3.41 8.90 -2.65
N VAL A 73 4.21 7.89 -3.01
CA VAL A 73 3.71 6.55 -3.32
C VAL A 73 4.56 5.50 -2.62
N THR A 74 3.91 4.49 -2.06
CA THR A 74 4.57 3.33 -1.46
C THR A 74 3.89 2.07 -1.98
N ASP A 75 4.67 1.11 -2.42
CA ASP A 75 4.15 -0.14 -2.95
C ASP A 75 4.30 -1.27 -1.94
N LEU A 76 3.21 -2.01 -1.73
CA LEU A 76 3.27 -3.27 -0.99
C LEU A 76 3.39 -4.39 -2.01
N VAL A 77 4.50 -5.11 -1.98
CA VAL A 77 4.72 -6.25 -2.86
C VAL A 77 4.10 -7.47 -2.21
N LEU A 78 3.10 -8.06 -2.88
CA LEU A 78 2.33 -9.16 -2.33
C LEU A 78 2.84 -10.52 -2.82
N ARG A 79 3.35 -10.57 -4.04
CA ARG A 79 3.89 -11.79 -4.64
C ARG A 79 5.10 -11.44 -5.48
N GLU A 80 6.02 -12.36 -5.58
CA GLU A 80 7.19 -12.22 -6.44
C GLU A 80 7.25 -13.44 -7.36
N TYR A 81 7.51 -13.17 -8.62
CA TYR A 81 7.62 -14.23 -9.63
C TYR A 81 9.03 -14.28 -10.16
#